data_16d8b33cc2324a939a184a23104ce890
#
_entry.id   16d8b33cc2324a939a184a23104ce890
#
_cell.length_a   1.000
_cell.length_b   1.000
_cell.length_c   1.000
_cell.angle_alpha   90.00
_cell.angle_beta   90.00
_cell.angle_gamma   90.00
#
_symmetry.space_group_name_H-M   'P 1'
#
loop_
_entity.id
_entity.type
_entity.pdbx_description
1 polymer ?
#
loop_
_entity_poly.entity_id
_entity_poly.type
_entity_poly.pdbx_seq_one_letter_code
_entity_poly.pdbx_strand_id
1 'polypeptide(L)'
;MASEELVTEQFQFFGIDVPNEVINKCVSLCDEYNIDAESFIEQWMAFSLNHLNGSSPNLDNLDTFVRKEFSKRAANRSNATSKENGQVGTGSSLTVYGAPASVQSDNEVLSDYMATTPKRVKVEIESVSNQTNDLCPASYSPSVGSNKYATRTNVGAVVHSYGDEKLLQNISEPCGHDVLNLKITQVPNDDGDIYNKAMFGFELLHEKASMFDGNIRYVSQCIMKKSGIKELTSVRCKTQAEVAVAGRIECDADARLNPKSVVLQGTWEQSLSQTVPVDLDNVKQYSLFPGQTVVMKGVNTRGEKFVAHEVFCDASPAVTDHKADLTNTLQGKMSMVVASGPYTTSDNMTYEPLKDLVTYISTHQPHVVIMTGPFLDSDHTKVKDNTMAETFKSFFDKLIDSLGELSNTSPYTKIYIVSSNKDAFHVNIYPTPAYCSRRKHTNIHFMPDPCTLNISGIIVGVTSTDILMHISQEEISVGMGGDKLSRLAGHILMQQTYYPLWPPAQSLSVDAALWAAHAQLSCIPHVLVLPSNFRYFVKEVNGCVVVNPEHLTKGTGGGTFARLLIQNLKDDKKIAAQIVRI
;
A
#
# COMPACT_ATOMS: atom_id res chain seq x y z
N MET A 1 -23.71 -7.75 -16.29
CA MET A 1 -23.07 -8.70 -17.22
C MET A 1 -21.71 -8.12 -17.58
N ALA A 2 -20.67 -8.91 -17.42
CA ALA A 2 -19.33 -8.48 -17.80
C ALA A 2 -19.21 -8.47 -19.34
N SER A 3 -18.76 -7.36 -19.93
CA SER A 3 -18.45 -7.29 -21.37
C SER A 3 -16.95 -7.46 -21.59
N GLU A 4 -16.55 -7.93 -22.78
CA GLU A 4 -15.15 -8.05 -23.16
C GLU A 4 -14.40 -6.70 -23.05
N GLU A 5 -15.08 -5.60 -23.39
CA GLU A 5 -14.53 -4.26 -23.30
C GLU A 5 -14.22 -3.86 -21.85
N LEU A 6 -15.14 -4.14 -20.90
CA LEU A 6 -14.94 -3.85 -19.48
C LEU A 6 -13.81 -4.67 -18.88
N VAL A 7 -13.73 -5.96 -19.20
CA VAL A 7 -12.65 -6.84 -18.73
C VAL A 7 -11.29 -6.37 -19.28
N THR A 8 -11.26 -5.98 -20.55
CA THR A 8 -10.04 -5.45 -21.19
C THR A 8 -9.60 -4.12 -20.55
N GLU A 9 -10.54 -3.21 -20.32
CA GLU A 9 -10.29 -1.92 -19.69
C GLU A 9 -9.73 -2.11 -18.27
N GLN A 10 -10.28 -3.04 -17.49
CA GLN A 10 -9.80 -3.35 -16.15
C GLN A 10 -8.40 -3.96 -16.15
N PHE A 11 -8.07 -4.87 -17.05
CA PHE A 11 -6.70 -5.37 -17.16
C PHE A 11 -5.71 -4.28 -17.61
N GLN A 12 -6.12 -3.41 -18.51
CA GLN A 12 -5.30 -2.25 -18.92
C GLN A 12 -5.10 -1.27 -17.78
N PHE A 13 -6.08 -1.11 -16.90
CA PHE A 13 -5.97 -0.31 -15.69
C PHE A 13 -4.83 -0.80 -14.77
N PHE A 14 -4.65 -2.11 -14.67
CA PHE A 14 -3.54 -2.73 -13.96
C PHE A 14 -2.24 -2.81 -14.79
N GLY A 15 -2.24 -2.31 -16.02
CA GLY A 15 -1.07 -2.34 -16.92
C GLY A 15 -0.74 -3.72 -17.47
N ILE A 16 -1.73 -4.61 -17.56
CA ILE A 16 -1.55 -5.98 -18.06
C ILE A 16 -2.22 -6.12 -19.42
N ASP A 17 -1.42 -6.46 -20.44
CA ASP A 17 -1.93 -6.83 -21.75
C ASP A 17 -2.27 -8.33 -21.75
N VAL A 18 -3.51 -8.66 -22.09
CA VAL A 18 -4.05 -10.01 -22.00
C VAL A 18 -4.54 -10.47 -23.35
N PRO A 19 -4.24 -11.71 -23.78
CA PRO A 19 -4.76 -12.27 -25.03
C PRO A 19 -6.30 -12.41 -24.99
N ASN A 20 -6.94 -12.26 -26.17
CA ASN A 20 -8.41 -12.34 -26.29
C ASN A 20 -9.01 -13.65 -25.77
N GLU A 21 -8.29 -14.76 -25.88
CA GLU A 21 -8.72 -16.06 -25.34
C GLU A 21 -8.90 -16.04 -23.81
N VAL A 22 -7.99 -15.34 -23.11
CA VAL A 22 -8.03 -15.19 -21.65
C VAL A 22 -9.14 -14.20 -21.24
N ILE A 23 -9.35 -13.14 -22.02
CA ILE A 23 -10.45 -12.18 -21.79
C ILE A 23 -11.80 -12.90 -21.88
N ASN A 24 -12.02 -13.70 -22.92
CA ASN A 24 -13.24 -14.48 -23.11
C ASN A 24 -13.48 -15.48 -21.96
N LYS A 25 -12.42 -16.11 -21.46
CA LYS A 25 -12.49 -16.98 -20.29
C LYS A 25 -12.88 -16.19 -19.04
N CYS A 26 -12.31 -14.98 -18.83
CA CYS A 26 -12.67 -14.13 -17.70
C CYS A 26 -14.14 -13.68 -17.75
N VAL A 27 -14.65 -13.29 -18.93
CA VAL A 27 -16.08 -12.95 -19.12
C VAL A 27 -16.97 -14.14 -18.76
N SER A 28 -16.64 -15.33 -19.25
CA SER A 28 -17.42 -16.55 -18.95
C SER A 28 -17.42 -16.87 -17.44
N LEU A 29 -16.30 -16.66 -16.75
CA LEU A 29 -16.19 -16.85 -15.30
C LEU A 29 -16.98 -15.79 -14.52
N CYS A 30 -16.96 -14.53 -14.96
CA CYS A 30 -17.77 -13.47 -14.36
C CYS A 30 -19.26 -13.79 -14.43
N ASP A 31 -19.74 -14.29 -15.55
CA ASP A 31 -21.13 -14.68 -15.73
C ASP A 31 -21.48 -15.95 -14.93
N GLU A 32 -20.60 -16.96 -14.92
CA GLU A 32 -20.80 -18.21 -14.17
C GLU A 32 -20.91 -17.98 -12.67
N TYR A 33 -20.07 -17.09 -12.12
CA TYR A 33 -20.04 -16.83 -10.67
C TYR A 33 -20.84 -15.60 -10.26
N ASN A 34 -21.48 -14.90 -11.22
CA ASN A 34 -22.26 -13.68 -11.04
C ASN A 34 -21.47 -12.60 -10.29
N ILE A 35 -20.27 -12.30 -10.80
CA ILE A 35 -19.34 -11.32 -10.27
C ILE A 35 -19.11 -10.25 -11.34
N ASP A 36 -19.01 -8.99 -10.94
CA ASP A 36 -18.64 -7.90 -11.84
C ASP A 36 -17.16 -7.97 -12.27
N ALA A 37 -16.83 -7.44 -13.43
CA ALA A 37 -15.50 -7.51 -14.02
C ALA A 37 -14.42 -6.86 -13.13
N GLU A 38 -14.75 -5.74 -12.47
CA GLU A 38 -13.85 -5.04 -11.56
C GLU A 38 -13.47 -5.93 -10.37
N SER A 39 -14.47 -6.45 -9.65
CA SER A 39 -14.25 -7.33 -8.49
C SER A 39 -13.54 -8.64 -8.86
N PHE A 40 -13.82 -9.20 -10.04
CA PHE A 40 -13.16 -10.42 -10.51
C PHE A 40 -11.66 -10.18 -10.73
N ILE A 41 -11.31 -9.09 -11.41
CA ILE A 41 -9.93 -8.78 -11.75
C ILE A 41 -9.14 -8.33 -10.52
N GLU A 42 -9.75 -7.60 -9.58
CA GLU A 42 -9.12 -7.28 -8.29
C GLU A 42 -8.79 -8.56 -7.49
N GLN A 43 -9.72 -9.53 -7.44
CA GLN A 43 -9.49 -10.82 -6.80
C GLN A 43 -8.41 -11.62 -7.52
N TRP A 44 -8.40 -11.60 -8.86
CA TRP A 44 -7.32 -12.18 -9.65
C TRP A 44 -5.98 -11.54 -9.32
N MET A 45 -5.90 -10.22 -9.24
CA MET A 45 -4.66 -9.50 -8.92
C MET A 45 -4.14 -9.87 -7.53
N ALA A 46 -5.03 -9.90 -6.53
CA ALA A 46 -4.67 -10.33 -5.18
C ALA A 46 -4.16 -11.78 -5.16
N PHE A 47 -4.83 -12.68 -5.88
CA PHE A 47 -4.42 -14.07 -6.01
C PHE A 47 -3.08 -14.21 -6.74
N SER A 48 -2.90 -13.51 -7.86
CA SER A 48 -1.67 -13.51 -8.64
C SER A 48 -0.47 -13.05 -7.81
N LEU A 49 -0.63 -12.00 -7.03
CA LEU A 49 0.43 -11.49 -6.13
C LEU A 49 0.75 -12.49 -5.03
N ASN A 50 -0.27 -13.09 -4.40
CA ASN A 50 -0.08 -13.97 -3.25
C ASN A 50 0.36 -15.40 -3.61
N HIS A 51 0.02 -15.89 -4.80
CA HIS A 51 0.21 -17.31 -5.16
C HIS A 51 1.00 -17.55 -6.44
N LEU A 52 1.12 -16.53 -7.30
CA LEU A 52 1.73 -16.66 -8.62
C LEU A 52 2.85 -15.64 -8.87
N ASN A 53 3.31 -14.96 -7.80
CA ASN A 53 4.37 -13.95 -7.86
C ASN A 53 4.14 -12.86 -8.93
N GLY A 54 2.89 -12.43 -9.10
CA GLY A 54 2.53 -11.39 -10.07
C GLY A 54 2.54 -11.85 -11.53
N SER A 55 2.44 -13.15 -11.81
CA SER A 55 2.38 -13.68 -13.17
C SER A 55 1.17 -13.14 -13.92
N SER A 56 1.33 -12.88 -15.23
CA SER A 56 0.23 -12.50 -16.12
C SER A 56 -0.84 -13.60 -16.18
N PRO A 57 -2.12 -13.24 -16.35
CA PRO A 57 -3.19 -14.21 -16.48
C PRO A 57 -3.00 -15.08 -17.74
N ASN A 58 -3.09 -16.38 -17.55
CA ASN A 58 -3.16 -17.39 -18.60
C ASN A 58 -4.25 -18.41 -18.23
N LEU A 59 -4.62 -19.29 -19.15
CA LEU A 59 -5.71 -20.24 -18.95
C LEU A 59 -5.47 -21.18 -17.74
N ASP A 60 -4.26 -21.69 -17.58
CA ASP A 60 -3.89 -22.60 -16.49
C ASP A 60 -3.92 -21.90 -15.11
N ASN A 61 -3.45 -20.66 -15.07
CA ASN A 61 -3.45 -19.85 -13.87
C ASN A 61 -4.89 -19.45 -13.46
N LEU A 62 -5.76 -19.15 -14.42
CA LEU A 62 -7.17 -18.87 -14.16
C LEU A 62 -7.89 -20.11 -13.63
N ASP A 63 -7.65 -21.29 -14.18
CA ASP A 63 -8.24 -22.53 -13.67
C ASP A 63 -7.76 -22.85 -12.23
N THR A 64 -6.52 -22.52 -11.91
CA THR A 64 -5.97 -22.65 -10.56
C THR A 64 -6.61 -21.63 -9.60
N PHE A 65 -6.83 -20.41 -10.04
CA PHE A 65 -7.53 -19.36 -9.31
C PHE A 65 -8.97 -19.77 -8.98
N VAL A 66 -9.73 -20.21 -10.00
CA VAL A 66 -11.10 -20.67 -9.84
C VAL A 66 -11.17 -21.83 -8.83
N ARG A 67 -10.27 -22.80 -8.94
CA ARG A 67 -10.23 -23.94 -8.03
C ARG A 67 -9.97 -23.54 -6.58
N LYS A 68 -9.08 -22.57 -6.33
CA LYS A 68 -8.73 -22.15 -4.96
C LYS A 68 -9.74 -21.19 -4.34
N GLU A 69 -10.25 -20.24 -5.10
CA GLU A 69 -11.10 -19.16 -4.56
C GLU A 69 -12.60 -19.44 -4.68
N PHE A 70 -13.04 -20.07 -5.76
CA PHE A 70 -14.48 -20.25 -6.03
C PHE A 70 -15.01 -21.65 -5.69
N SER A 71 -14.19 -22.71 -5.71
CA SER A 71 -14.65 -24.05 -5.31
C SER A 71 -15.05 -24.12 -3.83
N LYS A 72 -14.41 -23.36 -2.96
CA LYS A 72 -14.79 -23.25 -1.55
C LYS A 72 -16.15 -22.56 -1.36
N ARG A 73 -16.50 -21.61 -2.22
CA ARG A 73 -17.79 -20.92 -2.20
C ARG A 73 -18.94 -21.81 -2.70
N ALA A 74 -18.69 -22.67 -3.69
CA ALA A 74 -19.67 -23.65 -4.17
C ALA A 74 -20.01 -24.71 -3.11
N ALA A 75 -19.01 -25.20 -2.37
CA ALA A 75 -19.20 -26.15 -1.27
C ALA A 75 -20.01 -25.53 -0.11
N ASN A 76 -19.83 -24.26 0.20
CA ASN A 76 -20.60 -23.57 1.22
C ASN A 76 -22.05 -23.27 0.79
N ARG A 77 -22.31 -23.06 -0.51
CA ARG A 77 -23.68 -22.90 -1.04
C ARG A 77 -24.45 -24.23 -1.05
N SER A 78 -23.83 -25.35 -1.33
CA SER A 78 -24.47 -26.67 -1.27
C SER A 78 -24.85 -27.09 0.15
N ASN A 79 -24.11 -26.63 1.16
CA ASN A 79 -24.46 -26.86 2.58
C ASN A 79 -25.55 -25.92 3.11
N ALA A 80 -25.82 -24.79 2.46
CA ALA A 80 -26.87 -23.85 2.83
C ALA A 80 -28.25 -24.28 2.27
N THR A 81 -28.27 -24.96 1.12
CA THR A 81 -29.53 -25.40 0.47
C THR A 81 -30.09 -26.73 0.98
N SER A 82 -29.34 -27.46 1.81
CA SER A 82 -29.81 -28.73 2.41
C SER A 82 -30.40 -28.62 3.82
N LYS A 83 -30.65 -27.40 4.31
CA LYS A 83 -31.25 -27.17 5.65
C LYS A 83 -32.64 -26.54 5.67
N GLU A 84 -33.33 -26.47 4.54
CA GLU A 84 -34.73 -26.07 4.51
C GLU A 84 -35.62 -27.27 4.13
N ASN A 85 -35.87 -28.17 5.05
CA ASN A 85 -37.10 -28.93 5.17
C ASN A 85 -37.04 -29.77 6.45
N GLY A 86 -37.80 -29.37 7.48
CA GLY A 86 -38.04 -30.24 8.62
C GLY A 86 -38.32 -29.56 9.95
N GLN A 87 -39.59 -29.22 10.16
CA GLN A 87 -40.31 -29.19 11.44
C GLN A 87 -40.00 -28.14 12.53
N VAL A 88 -41.05 -27.40 12.79
CA VAL A 88 -41.37 -26.55 13.93
C VAL A 88 -41.21 -27.31 15.26
N GLY A 89 -40.42 -26.71 16.19
CA GLY A 89 -40.36 -27.15 17.58
C GLY A 89 -39.95 -25.96 18.46
N THR A 90 -40.92 -25.46 19.21
CA THR A 90 -40.78 -24.41 20.24
C THR A 90 -39.83 -24.82 21.34
N GLY A 91 -38.92 -23.93 21.73
CA GLY A 91 -38.12 -24.10 22.96
C GLY A 91 -37.00 -23.08 23.08
N SER A 92 -37.28 -21.95 23.71
CA SER A 92 -36.29 -21.00 24.21
C SER A 92 -35.38 -21.65 25.24
N SER A 93 -34.06 -21.62 25.02
CA SER A 93 -33.11 -21.78 26.12
C SER A 93 -31.95 -20.80 25.96
N LEU A 94 -31.91 -19.86 26.88
CA LEU A 94 -30.76 -18.99 27.21
C LEU A 94 -29.58 -19.87 27.65
N THR A 95 -28.49 -19.84 26.93
CA THR A 95 -27.22 -20.43 27.38
C THR A 95 -26.50 -19.43 28.26
N VAL A 96 -26.41 -19.76 29.53
CA VAL A 96 -25.62 -19.07 30.56
C VAL A 96 -24.16 -19.49 30.38
N TYR A 97 -23.28 -18.52 30.31
CA TYR A 97 -21.82 -18.71 30.40
C TYR A 97 -21.45 -19.30 31.76
N GLY A 98 -20.77 -20.42 31.75
CA GLY A 98 -20.07 -20.94 32.95
C GLY A 98 -20.48 -22.33 33.42
N ALA A 99 -20.10 -23.38 32.65
CA ALA A 99 -19.91 -24.71 33.21
C ALA A 99 -18.77 -25.42 32.45
N PRO A 100 -17.90 -26.20 33.12
CA PRO A 100 -16.75 -26.83 32.47
C PRO A 100 -17.21 -27.97 31.58
N ALA A 101 -16.83 -27.92 30.30
CA ALA A 101 -17.05 -29.00 29.36
C ALA A 101 -16.22 -30.22 29.78
N SER A 102 -16.87 -31.37 29.84
CA SER A 102 -16.27 -32.69 30.04
C SER A 102 -15.20 -32.99 29.01
N VAL A 103 -14.10 -33.49 29.50
CA VAL A 103 -12.93 -34.01 28.76
C VAL A 103 -13.41 -35.01 27.71
N GLN A 104 -13.37 -34.62 26.44
CA GLN A 104 -13.31 -35.55 25.32
C GLN A 104 -11.86 -35.70 24.91
N SER A 105 -11.46 -36.95 24.73
CA SER A 105 -10.09 -37.43 24.63
C SER A 105 -9.24 -36.73 23.58
N ASP A 106 -8.02 -36.37 23.97
CA ASP A 106 -6.94 -35.73 23.18
C ASP A 106 -6.48 -36.50 21.92
N ASN A 107 -7.15 -37.62 21.57
CA ASN A 107 -6.75 -38.47 20.45
C ASN A 107 -7.32 -38.04 19.10
N GLU A 108 -8.37 -37.21 19.02
CA GLU A 108 -8.91 -36.74 17.74
C GLU A 108 -8.20 -35.49 17.21
N VAL A 109 -7.66 -34.65 18.10
CA VAL A 109 -6.93 -33.44 17.71
C VAL A 109 -5.54 -33.75 17.17
N LEU A 110 -4.93 -34.88 17.60
CA LEU A 110 -3.63 -35.37 17.12
C LEU A 110 -3.70 -36.05 15.74
N SER A 111 -4.86 -36.57 15.32
CA SER A 111 -5.01 -37.24 14.02
C SER A 111 -5.01 -36.24 12.85
N ASP A 112 -5.52 -35.04 13.04
CA ASP A 112 -5.50 -33.97 12.02
C ASP A 112 -4.11 -33.33 11.83
N TYR A 113 -3.28 -33.37 12.87
CA TYR A 113 -1.89 -32.90 12.80
C TYR A 113 -0.93 -33.93 12.16
N MET A 114 -1.30 -35.22 12.16
CA MET A 114 -0.46 -36.32 11.64
C MET A 114 -0.72 -36.65 10.16
N ALA A 115 -1.76 -36.08 9.55
CA ALA A 115 -2.15 -36.39 8.17
C ALA A 115 -1.39 -35.61 7.07
N THR A 116 -0.44 -34.76 7.42
CA THR A 116 0.30 -33.91 6.47
C THR A 116 1.79 -34.20 6.32
N THR A 117 2.23 -35.40 6.64
CA THR A 117 3.60 -35.84 6.27
C THR A 117 3.60 -36.40 4.85
N PRO A 118 4.31 -35.80 3.89
CA PRO A 118 4.42 -36.40 2.55
C PRO A 118 5.15 -37.71 2.61
N LYS A 119 4.57 -38.77 2.03
CA LYS A 119 5.18 -40.07 1.88
C LYS A 119 6.54 -39.93 1.18
N ARG A 120 7.60 -40.28 1.89
CA ARG A 120 8.94 -40.46 1.34
C ARG A 120 8.90 -41.49 0.23
N VAL A 121 9.18 -41.09 -1.00
CA VAL A 121 9.49 -42.01 -2.10
C VAL A 121 10.83 -42.65 -1.76
N LYS A 122 10.85 -43.98 -1.60
CA LYS A 122 12.08 -44.76 -1.53
C LYS A 122 12.74 -44.73 -2.90
N VAL A 123 13.84 -44.02 -3.02
CA VAL A 123 14.79 -44.19 -4.11
C VAL A 123 15.78 -45.25 -3.63
N GLU A 124 15.86 -46.34 -4.34
CA GLU A 124 16.89 -47.39 -4.15
C GLU A 124 18.25 -46.74 -4.48
N ILE A 125 19.14 -46.76 -3.50
CA ILE A 125 20.52 -46.31 -3.68
C ILE A 125 21.34 -47.52 -4.01
N GLU A 126 21.77 -47.61 -5.26
CA GLU A 126 22.89 -48.51 -5.62
C GLU A 126 24.18 -47.96 -5.00
N SER A 127 24.85 -48.83 -4.29
CA SER A 127 26.12 -48.59 -3.62
C SER A 127 27.25 -48.32 -4.61
N VAL A 128 27.81 -47.13 -4.61
CA VAL A 128 29.13 -46.85 -5.18
C VAL A 128 30.02 -46.20 -4.11
N SER A 129 31.17 -46.81 -3.99
CA SER A 129 32.30 -46.66 -3.09
C SER A 129 32.76 -45.23 -2.75
N ASN A 130 33.21 -45.12 -1.50
CA ASN A 130 34.14 -44.16 -0.89
C ASN A 130 34.85 -43.19 -1.84
N GLN A 131 34.52 -41.91 -1.73
CA GLN A 131 35.49 -40.83 -1.95
C GLN A 131 35.32 -39.74 -0.87
N THR A 132 36.46 -39.30 -0.40
CA THR A 132 36.74 -38.33 0.65
C THR A 132 35.93 -37.06 0.58
N ASN A 133 35.38 -36.64 1.74
CA ASN A 133 34.71 -35.34 1.95
C ASN A 133 35.71 -34.19 1.80
N ASP A 134 35.91 -33.69 0.61
CA ASP A 134 36.37 -32.34 0.39
C ASP A 134 35.15 -31.43 0.36
N LEU A 135 35.01 -30.60 1.41
CA LEU A 135 34.09 -29.48 1.45
C LEU A 135 34.49 -28.48 0.38
N CYS A 136 33.96 -28.63 -0.82
CA CYS A 136 34.03 -27.57 -1.83
C CYS A 136 33.21 -26.40 -1.33
N PRO A 137 33.79 -25.17 -1.17
CA PRO A 137 33.01 -24.00 -0.94
C PRO A 137 32.01 -23.83 -2.09
N ALA A 138 30.72 -23.63 -1.75
CA ALA A 138 29.69 -23.41 -2.74
C ALA A 138 30.11 -22.24 -3.63
N SER A 139 30.60 -22.52 -4.83
CA SER A 139 30.91 -21.50 -5.80
C SER A 139 29.61 -20.84 -6.22
N TYR A 140 29.47 -19.56 -5.93
CA TYR A 140 28.42 -18.71 -6.46
C TYR A 140 28.56 -18.72 -8.00
N SER A 141 27.79 -19.55 -8.68
CA SER A 141 27.59 -19.42 -10.11
C SER A 141 26.79 -18.13 -10.32
N PRO A 142 27.31 -17.12 -11.00
CA PRO A 142 26.51 -15.96 -11.35
C PRO A 142 25.29 -16.48 -12.13
N SER A 143 24.10 -16.30 -11.57
CA SER A 143 22.86 -16.66 -12.23
C SER A 143 22.80 -15.86 -13.53
N VAL A 144 22.62 -16.52 -14.65
CA VAL A 144 22.42 -15.89 -15.96
C VAL A 144 21.26 -14.92 -15.82
N GLY A 145 21.48 -13.63 -16.15
CA GLY A 145 20.45 -12.61 -16.08
C GLY A 145 19.20 -13.03 -16.87
N SER A 146 18.04 -12.53 -16.46
CA SER A 146 16.79 -12.85 -17.15
C SER A 146 16.90 -12.48 -18.62
N ASN A 147 16.76 -13.44 -19.52
CA ASN A 147 16.75 -13.20 -20.95
C ASN A 147 15.67 -12.17 -21.32
N LYS A 148 14.53 -12.18 -20.61
CA LYS A 148 13.41 -11.25 -20.83
C LYS A 148 13.77 -9.80 -20.47
N TYR A 149 14.52 -9.59 -19.40
CA TYR A 149 14.99 -8.26 -19.03
C TYR A 149 16.05 -7.74 -20.03
N ALA A 150 17.03 -8.57 -20.38
CA ALA A 150 18.10 -8.20 -21.30
C ALA A 150 17.64 -7.91 -22.72
N THR A 151 16.56 -8.54 -23.19
CA THR A 151 16.01 -8.39 -24.56
C THR A 151 14.97 -7.28 -24.71
N ARG A 152 14.69 -6.49 -23.66
CA ARG A 152 13.72 -5.41 -23.74
C ARG A 152 14.16 -4.33 -24.73
N THR A 153 13.19 -3.78 -25.50
CA THR A 153 13.44 -2.79 -26.56
C THR A 153 12.94 -1.38 -26.22
N ASN A 154 12.25 -1.22 -25.09
CA ASN A 154 11.58 0.03 -24.71
C ASN A 154 12.28 0.81 -23.59
N VAL A 155 13.60 0.62 -23.44
CA VAL A 155 14.42 1.32 -22.43
C VAL A 155 14.38 2.83 -22.68
N GLY A 156 14.19 3.62 -21.62
CA GLY A 156 14.14 5.07 -21.69
C GLY A 156 12.85 5.64 -22.29
N ALA A 157 11.89 4.80 -22.71
CA ALA A 157 10.63 5.28 -23.26
C ALA A 157 9.81 6.01 -22.18
N VAL A 158 9.35 7.23 -22.50
CA VAL A 158 8.42 7.99 -21.68
C VAL A 158 7.02 7.44 -21.88
N VAL A 159 6.41 6.91 -20.83
CA VAL A 159 5.10 6.26 -20.87
C VAL A 159 3.97 7.14 -20.33
N HIS A 160 4.31 8.17 -19.56
CA HIS A 160 3.36 9.16 -19.05
C HIS A 160 4.06 10.49 -18.81
N SER A 161 3.36 11.60 -19.07
CA SER A 161 3.86 12.96 -18.82
C SER A 161 2.79 13.82 -18.16
N TYR A 162 3.20 14.67 -17.24
CA TYR A 162 2.34 15.60 -16.51
C TYR A 162 3.05 16.97 -16.37
N GLY A 163 2.30 18.05 -16.50
CA GLY A 163 2.77 19.41 -16.23
C GLY A 163 3.05 20.25 -17.46
N ASP A 164 3.77 21.37 -17.26
CA ASP A 164 4.05 22.38 -18.29
C ASP A 164 4.98 21.83 -19.38
N GLU A 165 4.61 22.00 -20.65
CA GLU A 165 5.38 21.52 -21.82
C GLU A 165 6.81 22.06 -21.87
N LYS A 166 7.03 23.31 -21.45
CA LYS A 166 8.37 23.89 -21.40
C LYS A 166 9.29 23.26 -20.38
N LEU A 167 8.71 22.83 -19.23
CA LEU A 167 9.47 22.08 -18.24
C LEU A 167 9.71 20.64 -18.70
N LEU A 168 8.72 20.03 -19.37
CA LEU A 168 8.85 18.67 -19.91
C LEU A 168 9.94 18.54 -20.96
N GLN A 169 10.17 19.56 -21.79
CA GLN A 169 11.29 19.57 -22.76
C GLN A 169 12.66 19.51 -22.08
N ASN A 170 12.80 20.15 -20.92
CA ASN A 170 14.07 20.27 -20.20
C ASN A 170 14.25 19.21 -19.10
N ILE A 171 13.26 18.35 -18.88
CA ILE A 171 13.25 17.40 -17.76
C ILE A 171 14.34 16.32 -17.85
N SER A 172 14.81 16.04 -19.06
CA SER A 172 15.89 15.08 -19.34
C SER A 172 17.28 15.70 -19.46
N GLU A 173 17.37 17.02 -19.43
CA GLU A 173 18.68 17.68 -19.45
C GLU A 173 19.44 17.36 -18.18
N PRO A 174 20.75 17.03 -18.29
CA PRO A 174 21.59 16.92 -17.11
C PRO A 174 21.51 18.24 -16.32
N CYS A 175 21.31 18.13 -15.03
CA CYS A 175 21.39 19.31 -14.18
C CYS A 175 22.84 19.74 -14.19
N GLY A 176 23.17 20.79 -14.98
CA GLY A 176 24.49 21.36 -15.02
C GLY A 176 24.97 21.76 -13.62
N HIS A 177 26.21 22.20 -13.50
CA HIS A 177 26.88 22.53 -12.24
C HIS A 177 26.23 23.67 -11.41
N ASP A 178 24.96 23.98 -11.62
CA ASP A 178 24.18 24.83 -10.74
C ASP A 178 24.00 24.10 -9.39
N VAL A 179 25.04 24.21 -8.57
CA VAL A 179 25.08 23.66 -7.22
C VAL A 179 24.00 24.36 -6.41
N LEU A 180 22.79 23.78 -6.42
CA LEU A 180 21.74 24.20 -5.51
C LEU A 180 22.15 23.74 -4.10
N ASN A 181 22.44 24.68 -3.21
CA ASN A 181 22.58 24.40 -1.78
C ASN A 181 21.20 23.99 -1.21
N LEU A 182 20.77 22.78 -1.52
CA LEU A 182 19.51 22.25 -1.03
C LEU A 182 19.61 21.97 0.47
N LYS A 183 18.80 22.68 1.25
CA LYS A 183 18.55 22.34 2.64
C LYS A 183 17.41 21.32 2.68
N ILE A 184 17.70 20.11 3.13
CA ILE A 184 16.71 19.05 3.23
C ILE A 184 16.55 18.66 4.70
N THR A 185 15.32 18.73 5.19
CA THR A 185 14.95 18.39 6.57
C THR A 185 13.73 17.47 6.57
N GLN A 186 13.60 16.64 7.58
CA GLN A 186 12.37 15.86 7.81
C GLN A 186 11.32 16.72 8.50
N VAL A 187 10.03 16.47 8.22
CA VAL A 187 8.89 17.16 8.85
C VAL A 187 7.98 16.09 9.51
N PRO A 188 7.58 16.20 10.77
CA PRO A 188 8.12 17.14 11.76
C PRO A 188 9.62 16.96 11.98
N ASN A 189 10.26 17.98 12.52
CA ASN A 189 11.70 18.04 12.73
C ASN A 189 12.10 17.23 13.98
N ASP A 190 11.60 15.99 14.08
CA ASP A 190 12.02 15.06 15.12
C ASP A 190 13.45 14.62 14.83
N ASP A 191 14.30 14.76 15.82
CA ASP A 191 15.62 14.12 15.80
C ASP A 191 15.39 12.64 15.54
N GLY A 192 15.78 12.13 14.37
CA GLY A 192 15.46 10.78 13.86
C GLY A 192 15.89 9.61 14.78
N ASP A 193 16.26 9.91 16.00
CA ASP A 193 16.68 9.02 17.06
C ASP A 193 15.49 8.33 17.76
N ILE A 194 14.26 8.85 17.64
CA ILE A 194 13.08 8.27 18.30
C ILE A 194 12.73 6.93 17.67
N TYR A 195 12.77 6.82 16.35
CA TYR A 195 12.54 5.55 15.63
C TYR A 195 13.58 4.47 15.95
N ASN A 196 14.84 4.85 16.13
CA ASN A 196 15.92 3.91 16.43
C ASN A 196 15.86 3.34 17.85
N LYS A 197 15.13 3.99 18.76
CA LYS A 197 14.94 3.59 20.15
C LYS A 197 13.54 3.05 20.44
N ALA A 198 12.61 3.10 19.45
CA ALA A 198 11.25 2.65 19.64
C ALA A 198 11.21 1.14 19.92
N MET A 199 10.51 0.77 20.97
CA MET A 199 10.10 -0.60 21.21
C MET A 199 8.73 -0.81 20.56
N PHE A 200 8.53 -1.95 19.91
CA PHE A 200 7.33 -2.25 19.14
C PHE A 200 6.42 -3.21 19.90
N GLY A 201 5.09 -3.00 19.76
CA GLY A 201 4.09 -3.92 20.29
C GLY A 201 3.96 -3.92 21.82
N PHE A 202 4.36 -2.84 22.47
CA PHE A 202 4.26 -2.67 23.92
C PHE A 202 3.04 -1.85 24.35
N GLU A 203 2.28 -1.30 23.41
CA GLU A 203 1.09 -0.52 23.74
C GLU A 203 0.02 -1.36 24.43
N LEU A 204 -0.57 -0.80 25.48
CA LEU A 204 -1.70 -1.40 26.18
C LEU A 204 -3.00 -1.15 25.39
N LEU A 205 -3.99 -2.05 25.56
CA LEU A 205 -5.26 -1.95 24.83
C LEU A 205 -5.98 -0.61 25.05
N HIS A 206 -5.93 -0.06 26.24
CA HIS A 206 -6.56 1.24 26.54
C HIS A 206 -5.79 2.42 25.91
N GLU A 207 -4.47 2.33 25.79
CA GLU A 207 -3.65 3.33 25.09
C GLU A 207 -3.99 3.32 23.60
N LYS A 208 -4.04 2.13 22.99
CA LYS A 208 -4.46 1.95 21.61
C LYS A 208 -5.87 2.50 21.36
N ALA A 209 -6.83 2.21 22.23
CA ALA A 209 -8.18 2.76 22.14
C ALA A 209 -8.18 4.29 22.24
N SER A 210 -7.39 4.88 23.14
CA SER A 210 -7.25 6.32 23.31
C SER A 210 -6.64 7.01 22.08
N MET A 211 -5.64 6.38 21.44
CA MET A 211 -5.02 6.91 20.20
C MET A 211 -6.03 6.98 19.07
N PHE A 212 -6.82 5.93 18.84
CA PHE A 212 -7.86 5.93 17.83
C PHE A 212 -8.97 6.93 18.14
N ASP A 213 -9.42 7.02 19.40
CA ASP A 213 -10.41 8.02 19.79
C ASP A 213 -9.89 9.45 19.57
N GLY A 214 -8.63 9.70 19.91
CA GLY A 214 -7.96 10.98 19.63
C GLY A 214 -7.93 11.33 18.15
N ASN A 215 -7.64 10.34 17.29
CA ASN A 215 -7.68 10.52 15.83
C ASN A 215 -9.08 10.83 15.32
N ILE A 216 -10.11 10.08 15.77
CA ILE A 216 -11.50 10.35 15.40
C ILE A 216 -11.88 11.77 15.79
N ARG A 217 -11.55 12.22 17.00
CA ARG A 217 -11.84 13.59 17.46
C ARG A 217 -11.15 14.64 16.61
N TYR A 218 -9.86 14.49 16.35
CA TYR A 218 -9.09 15.44 15.55
C TYR A 218 -9.64 15.56 14.13
N VAL A 219 -9.80 14.44 13.43
CA VAL A 219 -10.27 14.40 12.05
C VAL A 219 -11.71 14.93 11.94
N SER A 220 -12.60 14.53 12.85
CA SER A 220 -13.98 15.02 12.86
C SER A 220 -14.06 16.54 13.08
N GLN A 221 -13.23 17.10 13.95
CA GLN A 221 -13.16 18.55 14.16
C GLN A 221 -12.71 19.29 12.89
N CYS A 222 -11.76 18.73 12.14
CA CYS A 222 -11.34 19.29 10.85
C CYS A 222 -12.48 19.25 9.83
N ILE A 223 -13.20 18.13 9.73
CA ILE A 223 -14.38 17.99 8.86
C ILE A 223 -15.46 19.00 9.25
N MET A 224 -15.77 19.14 10.55
CA MET A 224 -16.76 20.11 11.04
C MET A 224 -16.43 21.54 10.64
N LYS A 225 -15.18 21.97 10.85
CA LYS A 225 -14.72 23.31 10.45
C LYS A 225 -14.93 23.56 8.97
N LYS A 226 -14.64 22.56 8.13
CA LYS A 226 -14.74 22.67 6.68
C LYS A 226 -16.18 22.65 6.18
N SER A 227 -17.03 21.80 6.79
CA SER A 227 -18.45 21.65 6.42
C SER A 227 -19.40 22.63 7.12
N GLY A 228 -18.89 23.47 8.05
CA GLY A 228 -19.69 24.43 8.80
C GLY A 228 -20.63 23.80 9.84
N ILE A 229 -20.41 22.54 10.22
CA ILE A 229 -21.17 21.83 11.26
C ILE A 229 -20.71 22.33 12.62
N LYS A 230 -21.66 22.76 13.47
CA LYS A 230 -21.34 23.38 14.76
C LYS A 230 -21.32 22.42 15.92
N GLU A 231 -22.20 21.43 15.90
CA GLU A 231 -22.43 20.51 17.02
C GLU A 231 -22.53 19.09 16.53
N LEU A 232 -22.02 18.17 17.33
CA LEU A 232 -22.14 16.73 17.14
C LEU A 232 -22.98 16.12 18.26
N THR A 233 -23.73 15.10 17.90
CA THR A 233 -24.59 14.36 18.83
C THR A 233 -24.07 12.93 18.97
N SER A 234 -24.42 12.25 20.06
CA SER A 234 -24.12 10.83 20.22
C SER A 234 -24.71 9.99 19.08
N VAL A 235 -23.95 9.00 18.60
CA VAL A 235 -24.37 8.10 17.50
C VAL A 235 -25.64 7.31 17.81
N ARG A 236 -25.97 7.11 19.09
CA ARG A 236 -27.19 6.42 19.55
C ARG A 236 -28.27 7.38 20.09
N CYS A 237 -28.12 8.67 19.91
CA CYS A 237 -29.13 9.62 20.34
C CYS A 237 -30.45 9.38 19.59
N LYS A 238 -31.52 9.15 20.33
CA LYS A 238 -32.86 8.97 19.75
C LYS A 238 -33.42 10.34 19.37
N THR A 239 -33.59 10.57 18.07
CA THR A 239 -34.12 11.84 17.58
C THR A 239 -34.85 11.66 16.25
N GLN A 240 -35.90 12.45 16.06
CA GLN A 240 -36.59 12.58 14.77
C GLN A 240 -36.07 13.80 14.00
N ALA A 241 -35.38 14.71 14.68
CA ALA A 241 -34.71 15.82 14.03
C ALA A 241 -33.40 15.35 13.38
N GLU A 242 -33.03 16.01 12.30
CA GLU A 242 -31.74 15.78 11.68
C GLU A 242 -30.60 16.23 12.59
N VAL A 243 -29.66 15.37 12.85
CA VAL A 243 -28.47 15.63 13.68
C VAL A 243 -27.19 15.24 12.96
N ALA A 244 -26.08 15.83 13.38
CA ALA A 244 -24.77 15.43 12.93
C ALA A 244 -24.11 14.53 13.95
N VAL A 245 -23.54 13.42 13.46
CA VAL A 245 -22.77 12.46 14.25
C VAL A 245 -21.40 12.26 13.62
N ALA A 246 -20.39 12.01 14.44
CA ALA A 246 -19.06 11.70 13.98
C ALA A 246 -18.61 10.34 14.46
N GLY A 247 -17.78 9.68 13.68
CA GLY A 247 -17.22 8.41 14.06
C GLY A 247 -16.33 7.79 13.00
N ARG A 248 -15.84 6.61 13.32
CA ARG A 248 -15.03 5.79 12.43
C ARG A 248 -15.90 4.70 11.79
N ILE A 249 -15.69 4.49 10.51
CA ILE A 249 -16.35 3.41 9.77
C ILE A 249 -15.74 2.07 10.18
N GLU A 250 -16.60 1.14 10.49
CA GLU A 250 -16.26 -0.26 10.79
C GLU A 250 -17.19 -1.19 10.01
N CYS A 251 -16.81 -2.45 9.89
CA CYS A 251 -17.68 -3.52 9.39
C CYS A 251 -18.35 -4.22 10.57
N ASP A 252 -19.61 -4.62 10.45
CA ASP A 252 -20.36 -5.37 11.48
C ASP A 252 -19.89 -6.82 11.63
N ALA A 253 -19.10 -7.31 10.66
CA ALA A 253 -18.57 -8.67 10.64
C ALA A 253 -17.10 -8.65 10.24
N ASP A 254 -16.41 -9.74 10.50
CA ASP A 254 -15.03 -9.98 10.04
C ASP A 254 -15.05 -10.39 8.55
N ALA A 255 -15.44 -9.43 7.71
CA ALA A 255 -15.62 -9.59 6.27
C ALA A 255 -15.38 -8.25 5.56
N ARG A 256 -15.28 -8.28 4.24
CA ARG A 256 -15.18 -7.06 3.42
C ARG A 256 -16.41 -6.18 3.64
N LEU A 257 -16.18 -4.88 3.75
CA LEU A 257 -17.25 -3.89 3.89
C LEU A 257 -18.25 -3.97 2.72
N ASN A 258 -19.54 -3.84 3.04
CA ASN A 258 -20.61 -3.69 2.04
C ASN A 258 -21.63 -2.64 2.54
N PRO A 259 -22.49 -2.08 1.69
CA PRO A 259 -23.40 -0.99 2.08
C PRO A 259 -24.33 -1.31 3.27
N LYS A 260 -24.59 -2.60 3.53
CA LYS A 260 -25.47 -3.05 4.63
C LYS A 260 -24.72 -3.40 5.92
N SER A 261 -23.39 -3.59 5.83
CA SER A 261 -22.55 -3.93 6.98
C SER A 261 -21.81 -2.73 7.58
N VAL A 262 -22.14 -1.53 7.13
CA VAL A 262 -21.51 -0.31 7.63
C VAL A 262 -21.97 -0.02 9.05
N VAL A 263 -21.01 0.11 9.95
CA VAL A 263 -21.18 0.51 11.35
C VAL A 263 -20.37 1.76 11.61
N LEU A 264 -20.92 2.70 12.36
CA LEU A 264 -20.24 3.90 12.81
C LEU A 264 -19.89 3.81 14.28
N GLN A 265 -18.61 3.81 14.62
CA GLN A 265 -18.11 3.87 15.98
C GLN A 265 -17.93 5.33 16.40
N GLY A 266 -18.70 5.78 17.38
CA GLY A 266 -18.58 7.15 17.92
C GLY A 266 -17.40 7.32 18.86
N THR A 267 -17.07 8.57 19.18
CA THR A 267 -16.01 8.90 20.15
C THR A 267 -16.39 8.47 21.58
N TRP A 268 -15.37 8.27 22.42
CA TRP A 268 -15.59 8.00 23.85
C TRP A 268 -16.36 9.12 24.53
N GLU A 269 -16.00 10.37 24.27
CA GLU A 269 -16.57 11.54 24.93
C GLU A 269 -18.07 11.71 24.65
N GLN A 270 -18.50 11.52 23.39
CA GLN A 270 -19.88 11.76 22.98
C GLN A 270 -20.76 10.52 23.00
N SER A 271 -20.16 9.35 22.79
CA SER A 271 -20.90 8.11 22.51
C SER A 271 -20.42 6.91 23.34
N LEU A 272 -19.46 7.10 24.28
CA LEU A 272 -18.83 6.02 25.03
C LEU A 272 -18.28 4.91 24.13
N SER A 273 -17.72 5.27 22.98
CA SER A 273 -17.25 4.35 21.91
C SER A 273 -18.31 3.37 21.42
N GLN A 274 -19.59 3.69 21.63
CA GLN A 274 -20.69 2.85 21.13
C GLN A 274 -20.75 2.90 19.61
N THR A 275 -21.23 1.80 19.03
CA THR A 275 -21.39 1.64 17.59
C THR A 275 -22.89 1.71 17.22
N VAL A 276 -23.16 2.15 16.01
CA VAL A 276 -24.50 2.15 15.43
C VAL A 276 -24.45 1.69 13.98
N PRO A 277 -25.32 0.74 13.55
CA PRO A 277 -25.48 0.40 12.14
C PRO A 277 -25.93 1.63 11.35
N VAL A 278 -25.36 1.83 10.16
CA VAL A 278 -25.68 2.96 9.28
C VAL A 278 -26.50 2.49 8.08
N ASP A 279 -27.54 3.24 7.78
CA ASP A 279 -28.31 3.10 6.56
C ASP A 279 -27.89 4.16 5.56
N LEU A 280 -27.39 3.73 4.41
CA LEU A 280 -26.87 4.60 3.34
C LEU A 280 -27.84 4.71 2.15
N ASP A 281 -29.02 4.11 2.20
CA ASP A 281 -29.96 4.07 1.05
C ASP A 281 -30.38 5.45 0.57
N ASN A 282 -30.36 6.47 1.45
CA ASN A 282 -30.70 7.84 1.12
C ASN A 282 -29.48 8.68 0.66
N VAL A 283 -28.27 8.16 0.73
CA VAL A 283 -27.05 8.88 0.33
C VAL A 283 -26.76 8.58 -1.13
N LYS A 284 -26.80 9.63 -1.97
CA LYS A 284 -26.62 9.47 -3.42
C LYS A 284 -25.20 9.17 -3.84
N GLN A 285 -24.24 9.69 -3.09
CA GLN A 285 -22.81 9.57 -3.43
C GLN A 285 -21.99 9.40 -2.16
N TYR A 286 -21.22 8.34 -2.11
CA TYR A 286 -20.27 8.10 -1.03
C TYR A 286 -19.15 7.17 -1.48
N SER A 287 -18.01 7.27 -0.79
CA SER A 287 -16.90 6.35 -0.89
C SER A 287 -16.37 6.13 0.53
N LEU A 288 -16.51 4.90 1.02
CA LEU A 288 -16.23 4.52 2.40
C LEU A 288 -15.33 3.30 2.46
N PHE A 289 -14.49 3.24 3.48
CA PHE A 289 -13.63 2.09 3.78
C PHE A 289 -13.48 1.95 5.31
N PRO A 290 -13.14 0.76 5.84
CA PRO A 290 -12.93 0.56 7.27
C PRO A 290 -11.79 1.42 7.81
N GLY A 291 -11.99 2.04 8.96
CA GLY A 291 -11.00 2.95 9.56
C GLY A 291 -11.20 4.42 9.20
N GLN A 292 -11.97 4.73 8.16
CA GLN A 292 -12.23 6.10 7.74
C GLN A 292 -13.04 6.86 8.78
N THR A 293 -12.56 8.04 9.18
CA THR A 293 -13.32 8.95 10.03
C THR A 293 -14.23 9.83 9.18
N VAL A 294 -15.51 9.88 9.55
CA VAL A 294 -16.53 10.63 8.84
C VAL A 294 -17.42 11.44 9.80
N VAL A 295 -18.05 12.47 9.27
CA VAL A 295 -19.19 13.15 9.90
C VAL A 295 -20.41 12.92 9.02
N MET A 296 -21.52 12.46 9.60
CA MET A 296 -22.75 12.18 8.89
C MET A 296 -23.90 13.02 9.43
N LYS A 297 -24.77 13.51 8.54
CA LYS A 297 -26.07 14.07 8.93
C LYS A 297 -27.16 13.08 8.63
N GLY A 298 -28.13 12.98 9.54
CA GLY A 298 -29.22 12.04 9.41
C GLY A 298 -30.09 11.97 10.66
N VAL A 299 -30.87 10.92 10.77
CA VAL A 299 -31.83 10.70 11.85
C VAL A 299 -31.64 9.31 12.48
N ASN A 300 -31.89 9.22 13.79
CA ASN A 300 -31.91 7.94 14.51
C ASN A 300 -33.15 7.86 15.41
N THR A 301 -34.27 7.49 14.84
CA THR A 301 -35.57 7.54 15.52
C THR A 301 -35.69 6.56 16.69
N ARG A 302 -35.02 5.40 16.63
CA ARG A 302 -35.10 4.34 17.65
C ARG A 302 -33.84 4.21 18.50
N GLY A 303 -32.72 4.83 18.11
CA GLY A 303 -31.40 4.64 18.74
C GLY A 303 -30.68 3.36 18.30
N GLU A 304 -31.24 2.63 17.33
CA GLU A 304 -30.74 1.31 16.89
C GLU A 304 -30.03 1.38 15.53
N LYS A 305 -30.47 2.27 14.64
CA LYS A 305 -29.94 2.43 13.29
C LYS A 305 -29.92 3.92 12.90
N PHE A 306 -28.79 4.40 12.43
CA PHE A 306 -28.65 5.76 11.93
C PHE A 306 -28.92 5.80 10.43
N VAL A 307 -29.93 6.54 10.01
CA VAL A 307 -30.27 6.75 8.61
C VAL A 307 -29.54 8.01 8.14
N ALA A 308 -28.52 7.82 7.33
CA ALA A 308 -27.69 8.91 6.82
C ALA A 308 -28.35 9.58 5.60
N HIS A 309 -28.27 10.90 5.55
CA HIS A 309 -28.68 11.73 4.40
C HIS A 309 -27.48 12.34 3.69
N GLU A 310 -26.44 12.72 4.45
CA GLU A 310 -25.21 13.31 3.94
C GLU A 310 -24.00 12.72 4.67
N VAL A 311 -22.90 12.54 3.94
CA VAL A 311 -21.62 12.04 4.47
C VAL A 311 -20.51 13.03 4.13
N PHE A 312 -19.74 13.44 5.13
CA PHE A 312 -18.60 14.34 5.02
C PHE A 312 -17.34 13.59 5.47
N CYS A 313 -16.35 13.50 4.62
CA CYS A 313 -15.10 12.76 4.89
C CYS A 313 -13.83 13.63 4.69
N ASP A 314 -13.98 14.87 4.25
CA ASP A 314 -12.86 15.73 3.89
C ASP A 314 -12.38 16.55 5.09
N ALA A 315 -11.32 16.07 5.74
CA ALA A 315 -10.59 16.78 6.79
C ALA A 315 -9.34 17.50 6.27
N SER A 316 -9.05 17.47 4.95
CA SER A 316 -7.83 18.04 4.41
C SER A 316 -7.67 19.49 4.86
N PRO A 317 -6.49 19.91 5.35
CA PRO A 317 -6.22 21.28 5.68
C PRO A 317 -6.42 22.14 4.42
N ALA A 318 -6.77 23.42 4.60
CA ALA A 318 -6.66 24.37 3.49
C ALA A 318 -5.25 24.21 2.92
N VAL A 319 -5.12 24.28 1.58
CA VAL A 319 -3.80 24.37 0.93
C VAL A 319 -3.12 25.57 1.57
N THR A 320 -2.45 25.33 2.67
CA THR A 320 -1.85 26.41 3.42
C THR A 320 -0.74 26.95 2.57
N ASP A 321 -0.80 28.22 2.34
CA ASP A 321 0.41 29.00 2.29
C ASP A 321 1.36 28.50 3.37
N HIS A 322 2.28 27.59 3.00
CA HIS A 322 3.43 27.23 3.84
C HIS A 322 4.35 28.44 4.03
N LYS A 323 3.77 29.64 4.21
CA LYS A 323 4.45 30.94 4.27
C LYS A 323 5.27 31.14 5.53
N ALA A 324 5.03 30.37 6.58
CA ALA A 324 5.57 30.73 7.89
C ALA A 324 7.04 30.36 8.11
N ASP A 325 7.61 29.35 7.39
CA ASP A 325 9.00 28.90 7.60
C ASP A 325 9.86 28.85 6.33
N LEU A 326 9.45 29.49 5.25
CA LEU A 326 10.14 29.42 3.94
C LEU A 326 11.27 30.44 3.81
N THR A 327 12.13 30.56 4.81
CA THR A 327 13.36 31.36 4.69
C THR A 327 14.36 30.76 3.69
N ASN A 328 14.16 29.52 3.25
CA ASN A 328 14.98 28.85 2.23
C ASN A 328 14.13 28.42 1.05
N THR A 329 13.69 29.34 0.25
CA THR A 329 12.98 29.05 -1.01
C THR A 329 13.94 28.49 -2.05
N LEU A 330 13.52 27.43 -2.73
CA LEU A 330 14.21 26.89 -3.90
C LEU A 330 14.47 28.01 -4.91
N GLN A 331 15.72 28.32 -5.19
CA GLN A 331 16.11 29.24 -6.24
C GLN A 331 16.52 28.43 -7.47
N GLY A 332 15.73 28.48 -8.55
CA GLY A 332 16.01 27.78 -9.78
C GLY A 332 15.15 26.52 -10.00
N LYS A 333 15.69 25.58 -10.74
CA LYS A 333 15.04 24.30 -11.09
C LYS A 333 15.66 23.16 -10.30
N MET A 334 14.84 22.33 -9.68
CA MET A 334 15.27 21.12 -8.98
C MET A 334 14.81 19.87 -9.75
N SER A 335 15.74 19.02 -10.10
CA SER A 335 15.48 17.73 -10.71
C SER A 335 15.49 16.63 -9.64
N MET A 336 14.51 15.76 -9.71
CA MET A 336 14.30 14.65 -8.78
C MET A 336 14.00 13.36 -9.53
N VAL A 337 14.56 12.25 -9.06
CA VAL A 337 14.23 10.90 -9.54
C VAL A 337 13.60 10.13 -8.40
N VAL A 338 12.53 9.40 -8.70
CA VAL A 338 11.81 8.55 -7.73
C VAL A 338 11.70 7.15 -8.28
N ALA A 339 12.19 6.18 -7.55
CA ALA A 339 12.13 4.76 -7.90
C ALA A 339 11.67 3.93 -6.70
N SER A 340 10.88 2.89 -6.96
CA SER A 340 10.39 1.97 -5.94
C SER A 340 10.86 0.54 -6.23
N GLY A 341 11.28 -0.18 -5.18
CA GLY A 341 11.63 -1.61 -5.28
C GLY A 341 10.44 -2.50 -5.67
N PRO A 342 10.69 -3.75 -6.03
CA PRO A 342 11.99 -4.44 -6.01
C PRO A 342 12.97 -3.94 -7.07
N TYR A 343 14.27 -4.05 -6.79
CA TYR A 343 15.36 -3.57 -7.65
C TYR A 343 16.04 -4.68 -8.43
N THR A 344 15.56 -5.90 -8.32
CA THR A 344 16.01 -7.07 -9.08
C THR A 344 14.80 -7.83 -9.61
N THR A 345 15.01 -8.61 -10.66
CA THR A 345 13.95 -9.47 -11.24
C THR A 345 13.71 -10.68 -10.35
N SER A 346 12.50 -11.26 -10.40
CA SER A 346 12.08 -12.35 -9.51
C SER A 346 12.85 -13.67 -9.70
N ASP A 347 13.58 -13.81 -10.81
CA ASP A 347 14.32 -15.02 -11.19
C ASP A 347 15.80 -15.00 -10.77
N ASN A 348 16.35 -13.82 -10.47
CA ASN A 348 17.77 -13.68 -10.14
C ASN A 348 18.05 -12.59 -9.09
N MET A 349 19.31 -12.51 -8.64
CA MET A 349 19.80 -11.52 -7.68
C MET A 349 20.97 -10.71 -8.27
N THR A 350 20.95 -10.45 -9.58
CA THR A 350 22.04 -9.73 -10.27
C THR A 350 21.88 -8.20 -10.17
N TYR A 351 20.68 -7.72 -9.82
CA TYR A 351 20.35 -6.30 -9.69
C TYR A 351 20.64 -5.49 -10.97
N GLU A 352 20.42 -6.10 -12.14
CA GLU A 352 20.57 -5.41 -13.42
C GLU A 352 19.70 -4.14 -13.53
N PRO A 353 18.41 -4.16 -13.11
CA PRO A 353 17.59 -2.95 -13.13
C PRO A 353 18.12 -1.83 -12.22
N LEU A 354 18.70 -2.17 -11.07
CA LEU A 354 19.36 -1.19 -10.21
C LEU A 354 20.59 -0.59 -10.89
N LYS A 355 21.41 -1.41 -11.56
CA LYS A 355 22.60 -0.94 -12.29
C LYS A 355 22.23 0.01 -13.42
N ASP A 356 21.15 -0.30 -14.14
CA ASP A 356 20.64 0.59 -15.20
C ASP A 356 20.13 1.92 -14.62
N LEU A 357 19.43 1.89 -13.48
CA LEU A 357 19.03 3.10 -12.77
C LEU A 357 20.24 3.91 -12.29
N VAL A 358 21.27 3.28 -11.75
CA VAL A 358 22.54 3.91 -11.34
C VAL A 358 23.22 4.58 -12.55
N THR A 359 23.23 3.91 -13.70
CA THR A 359 23.77 4.47 -14.95
C THR A 359 22.96 5.68 -15.40
N TYR A 360 21.63 5.61 -15.30
CA TYR A 360 20.76 6.74 -15.58
C TYR A 360 21.05 7.94 -14.66
N ILE A 361 21.18 7.71 -13.35
CA ILE A 361 21.49 8.75 -12.35
C ILE A 361 22.86 9.37 -12.65
N SER A 362 23.89 8.57 -12.96
CA SER A 362 25.23 9.04 -13.31
C SER A 362 25.23 9.94 -14.56
N THR A 363 24.38 9.63 -15.54
CA THR A 363 24.29 10.38 -16.80
C THR A 363 23.54 11.71 -16.63
N HIS A 364 22.40 11.69 -15.90
CA HIS A 364 21.51 12.85 -15.78
C HIS A 364 21.79 13.71 -14.54
N GLN A 365 22.52 13.20 -13.57
CA GLN A 365 22.94 13.86 -12.32
C GLN A 365 21.80 14.65 -11.63
N PRO A 366 20.68 13.99 -11.25
CA PRO A 366 19.59 14.67 -10.58
C PRO A 366 20.05 15.21 -9.22
N HIS A 367 19.43 16.29 -8.73
CA HIS A 367 19.75 16.85 -7.42
C HIS A 367 19.34 15.93 -6.28
N VAL A 368 18.18 15.28 -6.41
CA VAL A 368 17.60 14.40 -5.39
C VAL A 368 17.17 13.08 -6.02
N VAL A 369 17.49 11.98 -5.37
CA VAL A 369 16.99 10.65 -5.71
C VAL A 369 16.26 10.10 -4.50
N ILE A 370 15.00 9.69 -4.66
CA ILE A 370 14.21 9.01 -3.64
C ILE A 370 14.05 7.56 -4.08
N MET A 371 14.49 6.65 -3.24
CA MET A 371 14.40 5.21 -3.48
C MET A 371 13.62 4.57 -2.33
N THR A 372 12.46 3.99 -2.63
CA THR A 372 11.69 3.25 -1.62
C THR A 372 12.00 1.76 -1.70
N GLY A 373 12.08 1.07 -0.57
CA GLY A 373 12.22 -0.39 -0.55
C GLY A 373 11.03 -1.11 -1.23
N PRO A 374 11.05 -2.44 -1.30
CA PRO A 374 12.08 -3.34 -0.77
C PRO A 374 13.36 -3.38 -1.62
N PHE A 375 14.51 -3.45 -0.95
CA PHE A 375 15.80 -3.70 -1.59
C PHE A 375 16.10 -5.19 -1.68
N LEU A 376 15.78 -5.93 -0.64
CA LEU A 376 15.85 -7.39 -0.58
C LEU A 376 14.47 -7.92 -0.22
N ASP A 377 13.63 -8.09 -1.22
CA ASP A 377 12.23 -8.49 -1.03
C ASP A 377 12.13 -9.84 -0.33
N SER A 378 11.42 -9.90 0.79
CA SER A 378 11.13 -11.13 1.53
C SER A 378 10.34 -12.15 0.71
N ASP A 379 9.61 -11.67 -0.30
CA ASP A 379 8.81 -12.53 -1.20
C ASP A 379 9.62 -13.11 -2.35
N HIS A 380 10.87 -12.66 -2.55
CA HIS A 380 11.73 -13.18 -3.60
C HIS A 380 12.06 -14.68 -3.40
N THR A 381 11.99 -15.48 -4.46
CA THR A 381 12.16 -16.94 -4.41
C THR A 381 13.45 -17.37 -3.71
N LYS A 382 14.59 -16.76 -4.05
CA LYS A 382 15.88 -17.09 -3.44
C LYS A 382 15.99 -16.70 -1.97
N VAL A 383 15.23 -15.72 -1.52
CA VAL A 383 15.12 -15.34 -0.11
C VAL A 383 14.27 -16.36 0.64
N LYS A 384 13.10 -16.72 0.09
CA LYS A 384 12.20 -17.74 0.66
C LYS A 384 12.85 -19.12 0.74
N ASP A 385 13.57 -19.52 -0.31
CA ASP A 385 14.28 -20.80 -0.36
C ASP A 385 15.57 -20.82 0.49
N ASN A 386 15.92 -19.68 1.10
CA ASN A 386 17.10 -19.52 1.94
C ASN A 386 18.41 -19.96 1.26
N THR A 387 18.52 -19.72 -0.05
CA THR A 387 19.66 -20.14 -0.89
C THR A 387 20.77 -19.10 -0.97
N MET A 388 20.69 -18.03 -0.19
CA MET A 388 21.71 -16.98 -0.14
C MET A 388 22.93 -17.45 0.66
N ALA A 389 24.12 -17.24 0.10
CA ALA A 389 25.40 -17.63 0.73
C ALA A 389 25.87 -16.68 1.84
N GLU A 390 25.17 -15.57 2.06
CA GLU A 390 25.52 -14.54 3.03
C GLU A 390 24.30 -14.03 3.81
N THR A 391 24.51 -13.31 4.89
CA THR A 391 23.42 -12.72 5.66
C THR A 391 22.74 -11.60 4.88
N PHE A 392 21.43 -11.49 5.00
CA PHE A 392 20.64 -10.45 4.33
C PHE A 392 21.17 -9.03 4.59
N LYS A 393 21.61 -8.76 5.82
CA LYS A 393 22.19 -7.46 6.18
C LYS A 393 23.54 -7.20 5.49
N SER A 394 24.42 -8.21 5.40
CA SER A 394 25.68 -8.08 4.67
C SER A 394 25.45 -7.83 3.19
N PHE A 395 24.45 -8.48 2.62
CA PHE A 395 24.05 -8.26 1.23
C PHE A 395 23.54 -6.83 1.00
N PHE A 396 22.67 -6.35 1.89
CA PHE A 396 22.19 -4.96 1.84
C PHE A 396 23.34 -3.95 1.96
N ASP A 397 24.27 -4.15 2.90
CA ASP A 397 25.43 -3.27 3.05
C ASP A 397 26.27 -3.18 1.75
N LYS A 398 26.39 -4.28 0.98
CA LYS A 398 27.05 -4.27 -0.33
C LYS A 398 26.27 -3.48 -1.39
N LEU A 399 24.92 -3.57 -1.37
CA LEU A 399 24.09 -2.76 -2.25
C LEU A 399 24.26 -1.27 -1.95
N ILE A 400 24.35 -0.90 -0.67
CA ILE A 400 24.57 0.49 -0.26
C ILE A 400 25.97 0.96 -0.66
N ASP A 401 27.00 0.12 -0.57
CA ASP A 401 28.34 0.45 -1.05
C ASP A 401 28.32 0.73 -2.56
N SER A 402 27.62 -0.09 -3.35
CA SER A 402 27.46 0.12 -4.80
C SER A 402 26.73 1.44 -5.13
N LEU A 403 25.69 1.80 -4.34
CA LEU A 403 25.04 3.11 -4.47
C LEU A 403 25.95 4.26 -4.01
N GLY A 404 26.82 4.02 -3.03
CA GLY A 404 27.79 4.99 -2.55
C GLY A 404 28.82 5.40 -3.60
N GLU A 405 29.14 4.52 -4.55
CA GLU A 405 30.02 4.80 -5.68
C GLU A 405 29.50 5.93 -6.58
N LEU A 406 28.16 6.18 -6.57
CA LEU A 406 27.55 7.33 -7.25
C LEU A 406 28.12 8.68 -6.77
N SER A 407 28.66 8.77 -5.55
CA SER A 407 29.29 9.99 -5.08
C SER A 407 30.50 10.40 -5.93
N ASN A 408 31.16 9.47 -6.62
CA ASN A 408 32.29 9.73 -7.50
C ASN A 408 31.86 10.33 -8.86
N THR A 409 30.70 9.88 -9.38
CA THR A 409 30.17 10.29 -10.69
C THR A 409 29.16 11.43 -10.58
N SER A 410 28.44 11.49 -9.46
CA SER A 410 27.37 12.47 -9.20
C SER A 410 27.51 13.05 -7.79
N PRO A 411 28.55 13.88 -7.53
CA PRO A 411 28.90 14.31 -6.17
C PRO A 411 27.84 15.20 -5.51
N TYR A 412 26.99 15.85 -6.29
CA TYR A 412 25.93 16.75 -5.79
C TYR A 412 24.58 16.06 -5.60
N THR A 413 24.42 14.84 -6.12
CA THR A 413 23.19 14.06 -5.99
C THR A 413 23.04 13.55 -4.55
N LYS A 414 21.92 13.89 -3.90
CA LYS A 414 21.54 13.35 -2.59
C LYS A 414 20.53 12.22 -2.75
N ILE A 415 20.83 11.08 -2.15
CA ILE A 415 20.03 9.86 -2.24
C ILE A 415 19.31 9.65 -0.91
N TYR A 416 17.98 9.62 -0.95
CA TYR A 416 17.10 9.32 0.20
C TYR A 416 16.52 7.94 0.03
N ILE A 417 16.84 7.04 0.94
CA ILE A 417 16.40 5.65 0.94
C ILE A 417 15.35 5.49 2.02
N VAL A 418 14.11 5.26 1.59
CA VAL A 418 12.96 5.04 2.47
C VAL A 418 12.81 3.55 2.74
N SER A 419 12.72 3.18 4.00
CA SER A 419 12.60 1.77 4.42
C SER A 419 11.31 1.12 3.93
N SER A 420 11.30 -0.20 3.93
CA SER A 420 10.10 -0.99 3.65
C SER A 420 9.99 -2.15 4.64
N ASN A 421 8.78 -2.42 5.09
CA ASN A 421 8.47 -3.57 5.92
C ASN A 421 8.63 -4.92 5.19
N LYS A 422 8.74 -4.89 3.84
CA LYS A 422 8.94 -6.08 3.01
C LYS A 422 10.40 -6.50 2.88
N ASP A 423 11.35 -5.74 3.42
CA ASP A 423 12.76 -6.11 3.36
C ASP A 423 13.12 -7.22 4.34
N ALA A 424 13.70 -8.31 3.83
CA ALA A 424 14.03 -9.51 4.60
C ALA A 424 15.02 -9.29 5.74
N PHE A 425 15.83 -8.22 5.70
CA PHE A 425 16.80 -7.87 6.73
C PHE A 425 16.26 -6.87 7.76
N HIS A 426 15.04 -6.40 7.58
CA HIS A 426 14.46 -5.34 8.41
C HIS A 426 13.24 -5.82 9.20
N VAL A 427 12.71 -4.97 10.08
CA VAL A 427 11.54 -5.29 10.89
C VAL A 427 10.27 -5.15 10.05
N ASN A 428 9.38 -6.15 10.15
CA ASN A 428 8.09 -6.11 9.48
C ASN A 428 7.04 -5.43 10.37
N ILE A 429 7.15 -4.11 10.51
CA ILE A 429 6.20 -3.28 11.25
C ILE A 429 5.99 -1.95 10.51
N TYR A 430 4.81 -1.37 10.69
CA TYR A 430 4.48 -0.06 10.14
C TYR A 430 3.98 0.88 11.28
N PRO A 431 4.39 2.11 11.33
CA PRO A 431 5.49 2.76 10.60
C PRO A 431 6.83 2.05 10.74
N THR A 432 7.58 1.98 9.64
CA THR A 432 8.83 1.21 9.56
C THR A 432 10.02 2.12 9.88
N PRO A 433 10.87 1.81 10.86
CA PRO A 433 12.04 2.61 11.18
C PRO A 433 13.03 2.67 10.00
N ALA A 434 13.87 3.71 9.98
CA ALA A 434 14.89 3.85 8.95
C ALA A 434 15.88 2.68 8.98
N TYR A 435 16.43 2.31 7.81
CA TYR A 435 17.47 1.29 7.76
C TYR A 435 18.70 1.71 8.55
N CYS A 436 19.30 0.74 9.20
CA CYS A 436 20.57 0.91 9.89
C CYS A 436 21.67 0.17 9.11
N SER A 437 22.56 0.91 8.43
CA SER A 437 23.74 0.36 7.78
C SER A 437 24.99 0.71 8.57
N ARG A 438 25.97 -0.19 8.55
CA ARG A 438 27.32 0.07 9.08
C ARG A 438 28.14 0.97 8.14
N ARG A 439 27.70 1.06 6.87
CA ARG A 439 28.33 1.88 5.84
C ARG A 439 27.76 3.28 5.88
N LYS A 440 28.63 4.28 5.95
CA LYS A 440 28.24 5.69 5.96
C LYS A 440 28.76 6.35 4.68
N HIS A 441 27.83 6.82 3.88
CA HIS A 441 28.12 7.61 2.69
C HIS A 441 27.53 9.01 2.87
N THR A 442 28.25 10.04 2.49
CA THR A 442 27.85 11.45 2.72
C THR A 442 26.63 11.87 1.90
N ASN A 443 26.38 11.18 0.80
CA ASN A 443 25.30 11.45 -0.14
C ASN A 443 24.06 10.54 0.07
N ILE A 444 24.13 9.52 0.96
CA ILE A 444 23.03 8.59 1.24
C ILE A 444 22.44 8.87 2.61
N HIS A 445 21.12 9.04 2.64
CA HIS A 445 20.33 9.30 3.84
C HIS A 445 19.23 8.26 3.97
N PHE A 446 19.17 7.59 5.11
CA PHE A 446 18.10 6.61 5.40
C PHE A 446 16.94 7.30 6.08
N MET A 447 15.72 7.02 5.59
CA MET A 447 14.47 7.59 6.07
C MET A 447 13.50 6.48 6.48
N PRO A 448 12.65 6.75 7.49
CA PRO A 448 11.58 5.82 7.87
C PRO A 448 10.46 5.77 6.81
N ASP A 449 9.60 4.77 6.90
CA ASP A 449 8.34 4.70 6.14
C ASP A 449 7.15 4.85 7.12
N PRO A 450 6.28 5.84 6.93
CA PRO A 450 6.35 6.93 5.96
C PRO A 450 7.27 8.07 6.39
N CYS A 451 7.60 8.96 5.47
CA CYS A 451 8.33 10.18 5.79
C CYS A 451 7.83 11.39 4.98
N THR A 452 8.01 12.56 5.56
CA THR A 452 7.76 13.85 4.88
C THR A 452 9.07 14.63 4.85
N LEU A 453 9.51 15.03 3.66
CA LEU A 453 10.75 15.78 3.43
C LEU A 453 10.43 17.21 3.06
N ASN A 454 11.12 18.16 3.66
CA ASN A 454 11.16 19.56 3.22
C ASN A 454 12.47 19.80 2.46
N ILE A 455 12.37 19.96 1.17
CA ILE A 455 13.49 20.19 0.26
C ILE A 455 13.48 21.65 -0.16
N SER A 456 14.15 22.51 0.59
CA SER A 456 14.20 23.96 0.33
C SER A 456 12.81 24.57 0.09
N GLY A 457 11.83 24.21 0.92
CA GLY A 457 10.45 24.70 0.84
C GLY A 457 9.51 23.88 -0.05
N ILE A 458 9.99 22.83 -0.72
CA ILE A 458 9.16 21.84 -1.40
C ILE A 458 8.91 20.69 -0.45
N ILE A 459 7.67 20.49 -0.06
CA ILE A 459 7.26 19.38 0.81
C ILE A 459 6.97 18.14 -0.06
N VAL A 460 7.65 17.05 0.24
CA VAL A 460 7.49 15.76 -0.44
C VAL A 460 7.13 14.69 0.58
N GLY A 461 5.94 14.14 0.45
CA GLY A 461 5.50 12.98 1.24
C GLY A 461 5.88 11.68 0.52
N VAL A 462 6.36 10.70 1.26
CA VAL A 462 6.78 9.41 0.68
C VAL A 462 6.35 8.28 1.59
N THR A 463 5.80 7.22 1.01
CA THR A 463 5.63 5.91 1.67
C THR A 463 6.11 4.80 0.75
N SER A 464 6.56 3.70 1.30
CA SER A 464 6.89 2.47 0.55
C SER A 464 5.72 1.48 0.54
N THR A 465 4.74 1.69 1.41
CA THR A 465 3.58 0.81 1.58
C THR A 465 2.55 1.05 0.49
N ASP A 466 2.04 -0.02 -0.14
CA ASP A 466 1.01 0.06 -1.20
C ASP A 466 -0.39 0.30 -0.61
N ILE A 467 -0.59 1.50 -0.08
CA ILE A 467 -1.86 1.90 0.54
C ILE A 467 -3.00 2.00 -0.47
N LEU A 468 -2.70 2.36 -1.73
CA LEU A 468 -3.72 2.48 -2.76
C LEU A 468 -4.38 1.14 -3.03
N MET A 469 -3.60 0.06 -3.12
CA MET A 469 -4.11 -1.30 -3.30
C MET A 469 -4.91 -1.74 -2.06
N HIS A 470 -4.39 -1.47 -0.85
CA HIS A 470 -5.05 -1.86 0.39
C HIS A 470 -6.43 -1.20 0.54
N ILE A 471 -6.54 0.12 0.29
CA ILE A 471 -7.85 0.82 0.33
C ILE A 471 -8.75 0.31 -0.79
N SER A 472 -8.24 0.11 -2.00
CA SER A 472 -9.04 -0.34 -3.14
C SER A 472 -9.74 -1.68 -2.90
N GLN A 473 -9.12 -2.57 -2.12
CA GLN A 473 -9.69 -3.87 -1.76
C GLN A 473 -10.87 -3.76 -0.78
N GLU A 474 -10.87 -2.73 0.04
CA GLU A 474 -11.84 -2.55 1.13
C GLU A 474 -12.87 -1.43 0.84
N GLU A 475 -12.61 -0.56 -0.12
CA GLU A 475 -13.49 0.56 -0.47
C GLU A 475 -14.83 0.07 -1.03
N ILE A 476 -15.91 0.71 -0.56
CA ILE A 476 -17.21 0.68 -1.20
C ILE A 476 -17.53 2.07 -1.74
N SER A 477 -17.96 2.18 -2.98
CA SER A 477 -18.31 3.46 -3.59
C SER A 477 -19.60 3.38 -4.38
N VAL A 478 -20.45 4.39 -4.24
CA VAL A 478 -21.72 4.51 -4.94
C VAL A 478 -21.87 5.91 -5.48
N GLY A 479 -22.24 6.03 -6.75
CA GLY A 479 -22.52 7.32 -7.39
C GLY A 479 -21.32 8.24 -7.56
N MET A 480 -20.12 7.79 -7.21
CA MET A 480 -18.90 8.57 -7.34
C MET A 480 -18.45 8.58 -8.80
N GLY A 481 -18.56 9.75 -9.42
CA GLY A 481 -17.96 9.98 -10.74
C GLY A 481 -16.47 10.20 -10.65
N GLY A 482 -15.78 10.12 -11.82
CA GLY A 482 -14.35 10.45 -11.93
C GLY A 482 -13.42 9.25 -11.81
N ASP A 483 -12.15 9.56 -11.65
CA ASP A 483 -11.06 8.59 -11.67
C ASP A 483 -10.87 7.90 -10.31
N LYS A 484 -10.87 6.58 -10.29
CA LYS A 484 -10.69 5.76 -9.08
C LYS A 484 -9.35 6.04 -8.39
N LEU A 485 -8.25 6.17 -9.14
CA LEU A 485 -6.92 6.39 -8.57
C LEU A 485 -6.81 7.75 -7.87
N SER A 486 -7.40 8.80 -8.47
CA SER A 486 -7.49 10.12 -7.82
C SER A 486 -8.33 10.08 -6.55
N ARG A 487 -9.41 9.31 -6.53
CA ARG A 487 -10.26 9.11 -5.35
C ARG A 487 -9.50 8.39 -4.23
N LEU A 488 -8.81 7.29 -4.55
CA LEU A 488 -8.01 6.53 -3.57
C LEU A 488 -6.91 7.39 -2.95
N ALA A 489 -6.16 8.13 -3.78
CA ALA A 489 -5.15 9.07 -3.30
C ALA A 489 -5.77 10.22 -2.48
N GLY A 490 -6.96 10.67 -2.87
CA GLY A 490 -7.73 11.68 -2.14
C GLY A 490 -8.07 11.26 -0.71
N HIS A 491 -8.35 9.99 -0.47
CA HIS A 491 -8.63 9.48 0.89
C HIS A 491 -7.46 9.71 1.85
N ILE A 492 -6.22 9.53 1.40
CA ILE A 492 -5.01 9.75 2.21
C ILE A 492 -4.93 11.22 2.64
N LEU A 493 -5.13 12.14 1.70
CA LEU A 493 -5.09 13.59 1.97
C LEU A 493 -6.27 14.05 2.82
N MET A 494 -7.47 13.51 2.56
CA MET A 494 -8.69 13.84 3.30
C MET A 494 -8.67 13.32 4.74
N GLN A 495 -8.05 12.18 4.99
CA GLN A 495 -7.92 11.59 6.34
C GLN A 495 -6.65 12.06 7.07
N GLN A 496 -5.81 12.87 6.43
CA GLN A 496 -4.56 13.40 6.98
C GLN A 496 -3.61 12.34 7.55
N THR A 497 -3.56 11.17 6.95
CA THR A 497 -2.67 10.08 7.37
C THR A 497 -2.21 9.25 6.18
N TYR A 498 -0.95 8.80 6.22
CA TYR A 498 -0.40 7.91 5.18
C TYR A 498 -1.08 6.53 5.13
N TYR A 499 -1.69 6.10 6.23
CA TYR A 499 -2.36 4.80 6.30
C TYR A 499 -3.68 4.92 7.08
N PRO A 500 -4.80 5.29 6.43
CA PRO A 500 -6.09 5.48 7.09
C PRO A 500 -6.91 4.19 7.28
N LEU A 501 -6.51 3.07 6.66
CA LEU A 501 -7.24 1.81 6.70
C LEU A 501 -7.10 1.13 8.08
N TRP A 502 -8.23 0.72 8.67
CA TRP A 502 -8.27 -0.04 9.91
C TRP A 502 -9.49 -0.97 9.97
N PRO A 503 -9.33 -2.30 10.21
CA PRO A 503 -8.07 -3.02 10.42
C PRO A 503 -7.10 -2.89 9.25
N PRO A 504 -5.78 -3.01 9.49
CA PRO A 504 -4.80 -2.97 8.42
C PRO A 504 -4.91 -4.22 7.53
N ALA A 505 -4.37 -4.12 6.32
CA ALA A 505 -4.25 -5.29 5.44
C ALA A 505 -3.50 -6.43 6.14
N GLN A 506 -3.86 -7.69 5.87
CA GLN A 506 -3.29 -8.87 6.54
C GLN A 506 -1.76 -8.97 6.43
N SER A 507 -1.19 -8.41 5.36
CA SER A 507 0.26 -8.38 5.12
C SER A 507 1.00 -7.31 5.92
N LEU A 508 0.29 -6.43 6.65
CA LEU A 508 0.88 -5.27 7.33
C LEU A 508 0.63 -5.30 8.83
N SER A 509 1.70 -5.40 9.61
CA SER A 509 1.64 -5.24 11.07
C SER A 509 1.77 -3.77 11.45
N VAL A 510 0.72 -3.18 12.05
CA VAL A 510 0.70 -1.76 12.44
C VAL A 510 0.85 -1.64 13.95
N ASP A 511 1.84 -0.86 14.39
CA ASP A 511 1.96 -0.37 15.76
C ASP A 511 1.16 0.92 15.90
N ALA A 512 0.16 0.93 16.79
CA ALA A 512 -0.77 2.04 16.91
C ALA A 512 -0.11 3.30 17.51
N ALA A 513 0.86 3.15 18.39
CA ALA A 513 1.58 4.27 18.99
C ALA A 513 2.45 4.98 17.93
N LEU A 514 3.22 4.22 17.17
CA LEU A 514 4.02 4.74 16.09
C LEU A 514 3.14 5.32 14.95
N TRP A 515 2.02 4.65 14.64
CA TRP A 515 1.07 5.16 13.66
C TRP A 515 0.50 6.53 14.07
N ALA A 516 0.08 6.68 15.33
CA ALA A 516 -0.44 7.95 15.84
C ALA A 516 0.62 9.07 15.84
N ALA A 517 1.89 8.73 16.10
CA ALA A 517 2.98 9.70 16.17
C ALA A 517 3.57 10.06 14.78
N HIS A 518 3.70 9.09 13.88
CA HIS A 518 4.56 9.23 12.69
C HIS A 518 3.85 9.01 11.35
N ALA A 519 2.64 8.40 11.32
CA ALA A 519 1.91 8.20 10.07
C ALA A 519 0.98 9.35 9.69
N GLN A 520 0.98 10.45 10.43
CA GLN A 520 0.08 11.58 10.20
C GLN A 520 0.67 12.56 9.17
N LEU A 521 -0.20 13.10 8.32
CA LEU A 521 0.12 14.18 7.38
C LEU A 521 -0.18 15.52 8.07
N SER A 522 0.85 16.20 8.55
CA SER A 522 0.71 17.52 9.20
C SER A 522 0.31 18.63 8.22
N CYS A 523 0.50 18.42 6.93
CA CYS A 523 0.17 19.36 5.85
C CYS A 523 -0.07 18.62 4.55
N ILE A 524 -0.70 19.27 3.57
CA ILE A 524 -0.79 18.75 2.21
C ILE A 524 0.58 18.94 1.55
N PRO A 525 1.26 17.82 1.16
CA PRO A 525 2.55 17.92 0.47
C PRO A 525 2.37 18.49 -0.95
N HIS A 526 3.42 19.08 -1.51
CA HIS A 526 3.44 19.49 -2.91
C HIS A 526 3.53 18.29 -3.85
N VAL A 527 4.29 17.27 -3.44
CA VAL A 527 4.41 15.99 -4.12
C VAL A 527 4.17 14.87 -3.12
N LEU A 528 3.33 13.92 -3.47
CA LEU A 528 3.07 12.71 -2.67
C LEU A 528 3.43 11.48 -3.49
N VAL A 529 4.40 10.72 -3.03
CA VAL A 529 4.90 9.49 -3.67
C VAL A 529 4.18 8.30 -3.06
N LEU A 530 3.38 7.62 -3.86
CA LEU A 530 2.60 6.44 -3.48
C LEU A 530 2.89 5.29 -4.44
N PRO A 531 3.98 4.54 -4.25
CA PRO A 531 4.25 3.35 -5.05
C PRO A 531 3.12 2.32 -4.90
N SER A 532 2.70 1.77 -6.02
CA SER A 532 1.59 0.80 -6.02
C SER A 532 1.75 -0.18 -7.17
N ASN A 533 1.13 -1.36 -7.00
CA ASN A 533 0.95 -2.35 -8.06
C ASN A 533 -0.04 -1.89 -9.15
N PHE A 534 -0.82 -0.84 -8.90
CA PHE A 534 -1.58 -0.17 -9.94
C PHE A 534 -0.67 0.41 -11.00
N ARG A 535 -1.21 0.57 -12.22
CA ARG A 535 -0.50 1.24 -13.30
C ARG A 535 0.02 2.61 -12.85
N TYR A 536 1.22 2.95 -13.30
CA TYR A 536 1.84 4.26 -13.06
C TYR A 536 0.89 5.42 -13.40
N PHE A 537 0.94 6.47 -12.62
CA PHE A 537 0.24 7.73 -12.90
C PHE A 537 0.93 8.92 -12.24
N VAL A 538 0.67 10.10 -12.79
CA VAL A 538 0.93 11.38 -12.12
C VAL A 538 -0.33 12.21 -12.26
N LYS A 539 -0.92 12.62 -11.13
CA LYS A 539 -2.19 13.35 -11.10
C LYS A 539 -2.18 14.39 -9.99
N GLU A 540 -2.88 15.48 -10.24
CA GLU A 540 -3.15 16.46 -9.18
C GLU A 540 -4.42 16.09 -8.43
N VAL A 541 -4.29 16.00 -7.12
CA VAL A 541 -5.37 15.64 -6.19
C VAL A 541 -5.33 16.63 -5.03
N ASN A 542 -6.40 17.39 -4.81
CA ASN A 542 -6.52 18.37 -3.72
C ASN A 542 -5.31 19.33 -3.63
N GLY A 543 -4.76 19.77 -4.76
CA GLY A 543 -3.60 20.66 -4.82
C GLY A 543 -2.25 19.98 -4.56
N CYS A 544 -2.20 18.65 -4.48
CA CYS A 544 -1.01 17.84 -4.36
C CYS A 544 -0.76 17.07 -5.65
N VAL A 545 0.49 17.04 -6.13
CA VAL A 545 0.88 16.18 -7.26
C VAL A 545 1.20 14.79 -6.73
N VAL A 546 0.30 13.85 -6.96
CA VAL A 546 0.46 12.45 -6.56
C VAL A 546 1.17 11.68 -7.66
N VAL A 547 2.24 10.98 -7.28
CA VAL A 547 3.10 10.21 -8.18
C VAL A 547 3.10 8.75 -7.76
N ASN A 548 2.58 7.88 -8.61
CA ASN A 548 2.84 6.44 -8.56
C ASN A 548 3.89 6.09 -9.62
N PRO A 549 5.15 5.83 -9.24
CA PRO A 549 6.18 5.42 -10.19
C PRO A 549 6.03 3.97 -10.64
N GLU A 550 5.07 3.21 -10.06
CA GLU A 550 5.04 1.75 -10.07
C GLU A 550 6.28 1.16 -9.36
N HIS A 551 6.73 -0.01 -9.80
CA HIS A 551 7.95 -0.67 -9.32
C HIS A 551 9.02 -0.67 -10.42
N LEU A 552 10.29 -0.62 -10.02
CA LEU A 552 11.41 -0.66 -10.97
C LEU A 552 11.47 -1.97 -11.73
N THR A 553 10.94 -3.05 -11.12
CA THR A 553 10.80 -4.36 -11.78
C THR A 553 9.39 -4.92 -11.59
N LYS A 554 8.92 -5.64 -12.60
CA LYS A 554 7.69 -6.43 -12.54
C LYS A 554 7.99 -7.87 -12.95
N GLY A 555 8.00 -8.76 -11.95
CA GLY A 555 8.36 -10.16 -12.18
C GLY A 555 9.75 -10.29 -12.81
N THR A 556 9.83 -10.84 -14.03
CA THR A 556 11.07 -11.02 -14.79
C THR A 556 11.38 -9.87 -15.76
N GLY A 557 10.56 -8.81 -15.80
CA GLY A 557 10.69 -7.69 -16.72
C GLY A 557 11.10 -6.39 -16.05
N GLY A 558 11.51 -5.40 -16.86
CA GLY A 558 11.72 -4.02 -16.43
C GLY A 558 10.39 -3.30 -16.21
N GLY A 559 10.32 -2.50 -15.16
CA GLY A 559 9.20 -1.65 -14.85
C GLY A 559 9.46 -0.19 -15.17
N THR A 560 9.16 0.69 -14.22
CA THR A 560 9.22 2.13 -14.43
C THR A 560 9.80 2.87 -13.23
N PHE A 561 10.22 4.10 -13.46
CA PHE A 561 10.58 5.07 -12.42
C PHE A 561 10.06 6.45 -12.84
N ALA A 562 9.93 7.36 -11.88
CA ALA A 562 9.51 8.73 -12.15
C ALA A 562 10.70 9.68 -12.17
N ARG A 563 10.66 10.69 -13.06
CA ARG A 563 11.53 11.85 -13.00
C ARG A 563 10.69 13.12 -12.95
N LEU A 564 11.08 14.05 -12.09
CA LEU A 564 10.37 15.30 -11.84
C LEU A 564 11.31 16.47 -12.02
N LEU A 565 10.77 17.57 -12.55
CA LEU A 565 11.42 18.86 -12.58
C LEU A 565 10.52 19.86 -11.87
N ILE A 566 11.02 20.45 -10.79
CA ILE A 566 10.28 21.37 -9.95
C ILE A 566 10.91 22.74 -10.08
N GLN A 567 10.13 23.74 -10.44
CA GLN A 567 10.53 25.13 -10.51
C GLN A 567 9.69 25.96 -9.55
N ASN A 568 10.34 26.69 -8.67
CA ASN A 568 9.69 27.66 -7.82
C ASN A 568 9.83 29.07 -8.44
N LEU A 569 8.74 29.60 -8.95
CA LEU A 569 8.64 31.00 -9.35
C LEU A 569 7.93 31.70 -8.21
N LYS A 570 8.38 32.87 -7.79
CA LYS A 570 8.02 33.63 -6.56
C LYS A 570 6.60 33.44 -5.96
N ASP A 571 5.60 33.12 -6.76
CA ASP A 571 4.22 32.87 -6.33
C ASP A 571 3.56 31.65 -7.03
N ASP A 572 4.29 30.94 -7.91
CA ASP A 572 3.76 29.81 -8.68
C ASP A 572 4.77 28.65 -8.68
N LYS A 573 4.40 27.52 -8.09
CA LYS A 573 5.20 26.30 -8.08
C LYS A 573 4.80 25.44 -9.26
N LYS A 574 5.69 25.30 -10.24
CA LYS A 574 5.46 24.44 -11.40
C LYS A 574 6.16 23.13 -11.20
N ILE A 575 5.40 22.05 -11.34
CA ILE A 575 5.87 20.67 -11.26
C ILE A 575 5.60 20.00 -12.60
N ALA A 576 6.66 19.48 -13.20
CA ALA A 576 6.55 18.58 -14.34
C ALA A 576 7.09 17.21 -13.96
N ALA A 577 6.43 16.17 -14.41
CA ALA A 577 6.81 14.80 -14.12
C ALA A 577 6.66 13.90 -15.35
N GLN A 578 7.54 12.93 -15.45
CA GLN A 578 7.47 11.88 -16.47
C GLN A 578 7.73 10.52 -15.83
N ILE A 579 6.98 9.53 -16.29
CA ILE A 579 7.25 8.12 -15.96
C ILE A 579 8.01 7.51 -17.13
N VAL A 580 9.12 6.87 -16.81
CA VAL A 580 10.09 6.36 -17.80
C VAL A 580 10.31 4.87 -17.56
N ARG A 581 10.42 4.09 -18.63
CA ARG A 581 10.80 2.66 -18.57
C ARG A 581 12.28 2.51 -18.26
N ILE A 582 12.59 1.57 -17.32
CA ILE A 582 13.98 1.23 -17.02
C ILE A 582 14.60 0.35 -18.09
#